data_f94a9d0d2186e8d5d9fa5b2fd016c6e7
#
_entry.id   f94a9d0d2186e8d5d9fa5b2fd016c6e7
#
_cell.length_a   1.000
_cell.length_b   1.000
_cell.length_c   1.000
_cell.angle_alpha   90.00
_cell.angle_beta   90.00
_cell.angle_gamma   90.00
#
_symmetry.space_group_name_H-M   'P 1'
#
loop_
_entity.id
_entity.type
_entity.pdbx_description
1 polymer ?
#
loop_
_entity_poly.entity_id
_entity_poly.type
_entity_poly.pdbx_seq_one_letter_code
_entity_poly.pdbx_strand_id
1 'polypeptide(L)'
;MTLNGWFQIALYGAVVLALVKPLGAYMTRVFNGERTVLSPVLAPVERWLYRAAGIDARQEQTWLGYAGAMVVFNLAGFVLLYAILRLQAVLPLNPADQGAVAPDLAFNTATSFVTNTNWQSYGGETTLSYLSQMLGLTHQNFVSAASGIAVAVAVIRGFARASTKTLDSFWVDMTRATLYLLLPLCLDRKSVV
;
A
#
# COMPACT_ATOMS: atom_id res chain seq x y z
N MET A 1 4.25 24.72 26.54
CA MET A 1 4.95 23.46 26.23
C MET A 1 6.06 23.24 27.25
N THR A 2 6.25 22.01 27.73
CA THR A 2 7.30 21.65 28.67
C THR A 2 8.63 21.48 27.95
N LEU A 3 9.77 21.59 28.66
CA LEU A 3 11.11 21.34 28.12
C LEU A 3 11.21 19.95 27.45
N ASN A 4 10.57 18.94 28.06
CA ASN A 4 10.46 17.59 27.48
C ASN A 4 9.72 17.58 26.13
N GLY A 5 8.66 18.36 25.98
CA GLY A 5 7.94 18.47 24.69
C GLY A 5 8.81 19.05 23.58
N TRP A 6 9.60 20.10 23.87
CA TRP A 6 10.54 20.65 22.91
C TRP A 6 11.66 19.68 22.56
N PHE A 7 12.18 18.94 23.55
CA PHE A 7 13.18 17.89 23.32
C PHE A 7 12.64 16.78 22.39
N GLN A 8 11.41 16.31 22.64
CA GLN A 8 10.79 15.28 21.77
C GLN A 8 10.63 15.76 20.33
N ILE A 9 10.17 17.00 20.12
CA ILE A 9 10.04 17.57 18.76
C ILE A 9 11.40 17.67 18.07
N ALA A 10 12.42 18.20 18.78
CA ALA A 10 13.76 18.33 18.24
C ALA A 10 14.38 16.96 17.92
N LEU A 11 14.24 15.97 18.80
CA LEU A 11 14.72 14.61 18.60
C LEU A 11 14.03 13.96 17.39
N TYR A 12 12.71 14.06 17.30
CA TYR A 12 11.95 13.56 16.16
C TYR A 12 12.43 14.19 14.84
N GLY A 13 12.54 15.51 14.79
CA GLY A 13 13.04 16.22 13.61
C GLY A 13 14.46 15.79 13.22
N ALA A 14 15.35 15.65 14.19
CA ALA A 14 16.73 15.20 13.97
C ALA A 14 16.78 13.77 13.41
N VAL A 15 16.00 12.85 13.96
CA VAL A 15 15.92 11.46 13.48
C VAL A 15 15.37 11.40 12.07
N VAL A 16 14.27 12.13 11.77
CA VAL A 16 13.70 12.19 10.43
C VAL A 16 14.74 12.70 9.42
N LEU A 17 15.41 13.82 9.71
CA LEU A 17 16.44 14.37 8.84
C LEU A 17 17.62 13.43 8.63
N ALA A 18 18.06 12.72 9.66
CA ALA A 18 19.14 11.73 9.57
C ALA A 18 18.75 10.55 8.66
N LEU A 19 17.47 10.15 8.65
CA LEU A 19 16.96 9.03 7.86
C LEU A 19 16.69 9.38 6.39
N VAL A 20 16.53 10.66 6.03
CA VAL A 20 16.20 11.09 4.66
C VAL A 20 17.17 10.53 3.62
N LYS A 21 18.48 10.71 3.84
CA LYS A 21 19.51 10.26 2.88
C LYS A 21 19.60 8.74 2.74
N PRO A 22 19.75 7.95 3.83
CA PRO A 22 19.87 6.50 3.72
C PRO A 22 18.59 5.86 3.19
N LEU A 23 17.41 6.30 3.64
CA LEU A 23 16.14 5.76 3.16
C LEU A 23 15.88 6.15 1.70
N GLY A 24 16.11 7.40 1.32
CA GLY A 24 15.97 7.87 -0.05
C GLY A 24 16.90 7.13 -1.01
N ALA A 25 18.17 6.92 -0.64
CA ALA A 25 19.11 6.12 -1.43
C ALA A 25 18.67 4.66 -1.57
N TYR A 26 18.13 4.06 -0.51
CA TYR A 26 17.57 2.72 -0.56
C TYR A 26 16.36 2.65 -1.51
N MET A 27 15.41 3.57 -1.37
CA MET A 27 14.23 3.64 -2.24
C MET A 27 14.62 3.82 -3.72
N THR A 28 15.58 4.70 -4.01
CA THR A 28 16.09 4.89 -5.37
C THR A 28 16.61 3.58 -5.97
N ARG A 29 17.42 2.82 -5.23
CA ARG A 29 17.90 1.50 -5.67
C ARG A 29 16.76 0.52 -5.92
N VAL A 30 15.78 0.46 -5.03
CA VAL A 30 14.60 -0.41 -5.17
C VAL A 30 13.86 -0.10 -6.47
N PHE A 31 13.50 1.17 -6.69
CA PHE A 31 12.69 1.55 -7.85
C PHE A 31 13.47 1.56 -9.17
N ASN A 32 14.79 1.69 -9.14
CA ASN A 32 15.64 1.47 -10.31
C ASN A 32 15.91 -0.02 -10.61
N GLY A 33 15.45 -0.94 -9.75
CA GLY A 33 15.70 -2.37 -9.93
C GLY A 33 17.14 -2.78 -9.62
N GLU A 34 17.86 -1.97 -8.88
CA GLU A 34 19.23 -2.28 -8.45
C GLU A 34 19.22 -3.30 -7.31
N ARG A 35 20.34 -3.99 -7.12
CA ARG A 35 20.48 -4.96 -6.03
C ARG A 35 20.48 -4.26 -4.68
N THR A 36 19.63 -4.73 -3.77
CA THR A 36 19.55 -4.30 -2.38
C THR A 36 19.89 -5.46 -1.44
N VAL A 37 20.04 -5.16 -0.15
CA VAL A 37 20.30 -6.19 0.89
C VAL A 37 19.18 -7.26 0.92
N LEU A 38 17.94 -6.90 0.57
CA LEU A 38 16.80 -7.80 0.56
C LEU A 38 16.64 -8.59 -0.74
N SER A 39 17.36 -8.22 -1.81
CA SER A 39 17.23 -8.84 -3.13
C SER A 39 17.47 -10.36 -3.13
N PRO A 40 18.40 -10.96 -2.37
CA PRO A 40 18.59 -12.41 -2.39
C PRO A 40 17.32 -13.18 -1.99
N VAL A 41 16.53 -12.64 -1.07
CA VAL A 41 15.31 -13.27 -0.55
C VAL A 41 14.07 -12.85 -1.36
N LEU A 42 13.95 -11.58 -1.71
CA LEU A 42 12.73 -11.03 -2.31
C LEU A 42 12.68 -11.11 -3.84
N ALA A 43 13.83 -11.10 -4.53
CA ALA A 43 13.83 -11.18 -5.99
C ALA A 43 13.24 -12.49 -6.57
N PRO A 44 13.38 -13.68 -5.94
CA PRO A 44 12.65 -14.86 -6.39
C PRO A 44 11.13 -14.71 -6.28
N VAL A 45 10.64 -14.09 -5.19
CA VAL A 45 9.21 -13.81 -4.95
C VAL A 45 8.69 -12.81 -5.97
N GLU A 46 9.41 -11.71 -6.19
CA GLU A 46 9.11 -10.69 -7.20
C GLU A 46 8.97 -11.31 -8.60
N ARG A 47 9.94 -12.13 -9.02
CA ARG A 47 9.89 -12.83 -10.31
C ARG A 47 8.73 -13.81 -10.42
N TRP A 48 8.40 -14.51 -9.34
CA TRP A 48 7.25 -15.40 -9.30
C TRP A 48 5.94 -14.63 -9.48
N LEU A 49 5.77 -13.51 -8.76
CA LEU A 49 4.60 -12.64 -8.89
C LEU A 49 4.45 -12.11 -10.32
N TYR A 50 5.54 -11.62 -10.94
CA TYR A 50 5.49 -11.14 -12.32
C TYR A 50 5.07 -12.23 -13.31
N ARG A 51 5.58 -13.46 -13.16
CA ARG A 51 5.18 -14.58 -14.01
C ARG A 51 3.70 -14.94 -13.79
N ALA A 52 3.24 -15.01 -12.54
CA ALA A 52 1.87 -15.36 -12.22
C ALA A 52 0.86 -14.32 -12.74
N ALA A 53 1.24 -13.04 -12.70
CA ALA A 53 0.40 -11.93 -13.16
C ALA A 53 0.60 -11.56 -14.66
N GLY A 54 1.51 -12.23 -15.37
CA GLY A 54 1.82 -11.90 -16.76
C GLY A 54 2.47 -10.52 -16.95
N ILE A 55 3.19 -10.02 -15.94
CA ILE A 55 3.82 -8.71 -15.96
C ILE A 55 5.21 -8.82 -16.58
N ASP A 56 5.47 -8.04 -17.63
CA ASP A 56 6.84 -7.82 -18.14
C ASP A 56 7.46 -6.60 -17.44
N ALA A 57 8.43 -6.87 -16.58
CA ALA A 57 9.12 -5.83 -15.81
C ALA A 57 9.97 -4.87 -16.67
N ARG A 58 10.16 -5.18 -17.95
CA ARG A 58 10.93 -4.34 -18.91
C ARG A 58 10.03 -3.42 -19.72
N GLN A 59 8.72 -3.65 -19.69
CA GLN A 59 7.76 -2.86 -20.46
C GLN A 59 7.41 -1.60 -19.71
N GLU A 60 7.90 -0.46 -20.20
CA GLU A 60 7.51 0.85 -19.70
C GLU A 60 6.11 1.22 -20.18
N GLN A 61 5.36 1.93 -19.35
CA GLN A 61 4.03 2.44 -19.67
C GLN A 61 4.09 3.93 -19.99
N THR A 62 3.20 4.36 -20.90
CA THR A 62 2.90 5.78 -21.03
C THR A 62 2.20 6.29 -19.76
N TRP A 63 2.16 7.59 -19.54
CA TRP A 63 1.47 8.16 -18.37
C TRP A 63 -0.02 7.76 -18.31
N LEU A 64 -0.69 7.65 -19.46
CA LEU A 64 -2.08 7.16 -19.55
C LEU A 64 -2.18 5.68 -19.18
N GLY A 65 -1.25 4.86 -19.66
CA GLY A 65 -1.20 3.43 -19.32
C GLY A 65 -0.96 3.22 -17.83
N TYR A 66 -0.03 3.99 -17.24
CA TYR A 66 0.24 3.96 -15.80
C TYR A 66 -0.98 4.38 -14.96
N ALA A 67 -1.58 5.52 -15.32
CA ALA A 67 -2.77 6.02 -14.64
C ALA A 67 -3.96 5.05 -14.80
N GLY A 68 -4.15 4.48 -16.00
CA GLY A 68 -5.18 3.48 -16.26
C GLY A 68 -5.00 2.22 -15.40
N ALA A 69 -3.78 1.69 -15.32
CA ALA A 69 -3.45 0.54 -14.47
C ALA A 69 -3.75 0.83 -12.99
N MET A 70 -3.35 2.00 -12.50
CA MET A 70 -3.64 2.46 -11.14
C MET A 70 -5.15 2.53 -10.87
N VAL A 71 -5.92 3.14 -11.77
CA VAL A 71 -7.38 3.25 -11.62
C VAL A 71 -8.04 1.88 -11.60
N VAL A 72 -7.68 0.99 -12.52
CA VAL A 72 -8.22 -0.39 -12.59
C VAL A 72 -7.90 -1.15 -11.31
N PHE A 73 -6.67 -1.05 -10.82
CA PHE A 73 -6.26 -1.69 -9.56
C PHE A 73 -7.08 -1.20 -8.37
N ASN A 74 -7.18 0.12 -8.20
CA ASN A 74 -7.93 0.70 -7.08
C ASN A 74 -9.43 0.42 -7.19
N LEU A 75 -10.00 0.41 -8.39
CA LEU A 75 -11.40 0.04 -8.61
C LEU A 75 -11.66 -1.43 -8.26
N ALA A 76 -10.75 -2.33 -8.64
CA ALA A 76 -10.84 -3.74 -8.27
C ALA A 76 -10.76 -3.93 -6.75
N GLY A 77 -9.85 -3.22 -6.08
CA GLY A 77 -9.75 -3.19 -4.60
C GLY A 77 -11.04 -2.66 -3.95
N PHE A 78 -11.62 -1.60 -4.50
CA PHE A 78 -12.90 -1.05 -4.05
C PHE A 78 -14.03 -2.07 -4.14
N VAL A 79 -14.20 -2.69 -5.30
CA VAL A 79 -15.26 -3.69 -5.55
C VAL A 79 -15.07 -4.89 -4.61
N LEU A 80 -13.84 -5.37 -4.47
CA LEU A 80 -13.51 -6.49 -3.58
C LEU A 80 -13.85 -6.15 -2.12
N LEU A 81 -13.38 -5.02 -1.62
CA LEU A 81 -13.64 -4.62 -0.23
C LEU A 81 -15.11 -4.38 0.01
N TYR A 82 -15.80 -3.69 -0.90
CA TYR A 82 -17.24 -3.50 -0.82
C TYR A 82 -17.99 -4.84 -0.77
N ALA A 83 -17.62 -5.79 -1.64
CA ALA A 83 -18.23 -7.12 -1.66
C ALA A 83 -18.00 -7.88 -0.34
N ILE A 84 -16.77 -7.86 0.21
CA ILE A 84 -16.46 -8.50 1.50
C ILE A 84 -17.36 -7.92 2.61
N LEU A 85 -17.51 -6.61 2.70
CA LEU A 85 -18.33 -5.95 3.70
C LEU A 85 -19.83 -6.28 3.55
N ARG A 86 -20.32 -6.33 2.31
CA ARG A 86 -21.71 -6.68 2.03
C ARG A 86 -22.04 -8.15 2.24
N LEU A 87 -21.07 -9.02 2.05
CA LEU A 87 -21.24 -10.47 2.15
C LEU A 87 -20.76 -11.06 3.49
N GLN A 88 -20.28 -10.23 4.43
CA GLN A 88 -19.67 -10.74 5.68
C GLN A 88 -20.56 -11.68 6.50
N ALA A 89 -21.88 -11.52 6.43
CA ALA A 89 -22.83 -12.38 7.13
C ALA A 89 -22.76 -13.85 6.69
N VAL A 90 -22.35 -14.11 5.44
CA VAL A 90 -22.24 -15.47 4.85
C VAL A 90 -20.80 -15.93 4.67
N LEU A 91 -19.84 -15.03 4.90
CA LEU A 91 -18.42 -15.36 4.80
C LEU A 91 -17.91 -16.01 6.11
N PRO A 92 -16.83 -16.84 6.03
CA PRO A 92 -16.25 -17.48 7.20
C PRO A 92 -15.59 -16.46 8.14
N LEU A 93 -15.15 -16.91 9.32
CA LEU A 93 -14.50 -16.09 10.34
C LEU A 93 -15.40 -14.96 10.89
N ASN A 94 -16.67 -15.26 11.08
CA ASN A 94 -17.67 -14.37 11.67
C ASN A 94 -18.28 -14.95 12.96
N PRO A 95 -17.49 -15.19 14.04
CA PRO A 95 -17.97 -15.84 15.25
C PRO A 95 -18.98 -15.01 16.05
N ALA A 96 -19.02 -13.70 15.83
CA ALA A 96 -19.98 -12.80 16.47
C ALA A 96 -21.29 -12.63 15.67
N ASP A 97 -21.46 -13.42 14.59
CA ASP A 97 -22.63 -13.40 13.70
C ASP A 97 -23.00 -11.97 13.23
N GLN A 98 -21.97 -11.20 12.83
CA GLN A 98 -22.16 -9.84 12.34
C GLN A 98 -22.95 -9.86 11.02
N GLY A 99 -24.02 -9.07 10.97
CA GLY A 99 -24.82 -8.90 9.77
C GLY A 99 -24.08 -8.22 8.62
N ALA A 100 -24.67 -8.21 7.42
CA ALA A 100 -24.13 -7.47 6.29
C ALA A 100 -24.00 -5.97 6.64
N VAL A 101 -22.84 -5.38 6.34
CA VAL A 101 -22.66 -3.92 6.55
C VAL A 101 -23.62 -3.16 5.64
N ALA A 102 -24.27 -2.10 6.15
CA ALA A 102 -25.20 -1.29 5.39
C ALA A 102 -24.55 -0.75 4.11
N PRO A 103 -25.29 -0.61 2.98
CA PRO A 103 -24.71 -0.27 1.68
C PRO A 103 -23.91 1.04 1.67
N ASP A 104 -24.44 2.06 2.31
CA ASP A 104 -23.84 3.38 2.47
C ASP A 104 -22.57 3.32 3.30
N LEU A 105 -22.58 2.60 4.42
CA LEU A 105 -21.42 2.40 5.28
C LEU A 105 -20.35 1.55 4.58
N ALA A 106 -20.74 0.50 3.84
CA ALA A 106 -19.81 -0.32 3.07
C ALA A 106 -19.14 0.48 1.94
N PHE A 107 -19.90 1.33 1.24
CA PHE A 107 -19.38 2.23 0.21
C PHE A 107 -18.39 3.24 0.81
N ASN A 108 -18.79 3.87 1.91
CA ASN A 108 -17.98 4.83 2.64
C ASN A 108 -16.65 4.20 3.10
N THR A 109 -16.71 3.01 3.71
CA THR A 109 -15.55 2.28 4.19
C THR A 109 -14.64 1.87 3.03
N ALA A 110 -15.17 1.31 1.95
CA ALA A 110 -14.40 0.90 0.80
C ALA A 110 -13.68 2.11 0.15
N THR A 111 -14.36 3.25 0.00
CA THR A 111 -13.76 4.48 -0.50
C THR A 111 -12.62 4.95 0.39
N SER A 112 -12.86 4.99 1.69
CA SER A 112 -11.87 5.43 2.68
C SER A 112 -10.57 4.60 2.62
N PHE A 113 -10.69 3.29 2.58
CA PHE A 113 -9.52 2.40 2.60
C PHE A 113 -8.79 2.34 1.26
N VAL A 114 -9.51 2.43 0.14
CA VAL A 114 -8.89 2.46 -1.20
C VAL A 114 -8.11 3.76 -1.43
N THR A 115 -8.63 4.88 -0.94
CA THR A 115 -7.94 6.18 -1.04
C THR A 115 -6.87 6.39 0.04
N ASN A 116 -6.64 5.38 0.89
CA ASN A 116 -5.68 5.40 2.02
C ASN A 116 -5.91 6.56 3.02
N THR A 117 -7.15 7.01 3.17
CA THR A 117 -7.54 8.01 4.18
C THR A 117 -7.89 7.39 5.52
N ASN A 118 -8.45 6.20 5.52
CA ASN A 118 -8.71 5.33 6.68
C ASN A 118 -9.58 5.95 7.79
N TRP A 119 -10.43 6.91 7.45
CA TRP A 119 -11.43 7.41 8.38
C TRP A 119 -12.57 6.39 8.52
N GLN A 120 -13.13 6.28 9.73
CA GLN A 120 -14.11 5.28 10.09
C GLN A 120 -15.32 5.94 10.78
N SER A 121 -16.51 5.46 10.44
CA SER A 121 -17.79 5.84 11.08
C SER A 121 -18.48 4.64 11.73
N TYR A 122 -17.71 3.64 12.20
CA TYR A 122 -18.17 2.41 12.84
C TYR A 122 -17.15 1.94 13.90
N GLY A 123 -17.60 1.11 14.82
CA GLY A 123 -16.73 0.33 15.72
C GLY A 123 -16.36 -1.00 15.06
N GLY A 124 -15.06 -1.27 14.88
CA GLY A 124 -14.60 -2.50 14.20
C GLY A 124 -15.08 -3.77 14.89
N GLU A 125 -15.02 -3.80 16.22
CA GLU A 125 -15.37 -4.96 17.04
C GLU A 125 -16.88 -5.28 17.03
N THR A 126 -17.72 -4.27 16.79
CA THR A 126 -19.19 -4.40 16.85
C THR A 126 -19.85 -4.45 15.47
N THR A 127 -19.12 -4.16 14.39
CA THR A 127 -19.68 -4.03 13.04
C THR A 127 -19.07 -5.00 12.05
N LEU A 128 -17.80 -5.38 12.25
CA LEU A 128 -17.04 -6.12 11.25
C LEU A 128 -16.62 -7.51 11.74
N SER A 129 -16.78 -8.51 10.86
CA SER A 129 -16.24 -9.84 11.07
C SER A 129 -14.71 -9.85 11.04
N TYR A 130 -14.09 -10.88 11.60
CA TYR A 130 -12.62 -11.04 11.54
C TYR A 130 -12.11 -11.09 10.09
N LEU A 131 -12.82 -11.79 9.21
CA LEU A 131 -12.43 -11.83 7.80
C LEU A 131 -12.48 -10.43 7.17
N SER A 132 -13.53 -9.64 7.44
CA SER A 132 -13.64 -8.28 6.93
C SER A 132 -12.49 -7.40 7.40
N GLN A 133 -12.07 -7.52 8.66
CA GLN A 133 -10.94 -6.76 9.21
C GLN A 133 -9.59 -7.24 8.66
N MET A 134 -9.35 -8.56 8.61
CA MET A 134 -8.06 -9.13 8.20
C MET A 134 -7.86 -9.07 6.69
N LEU A 135 -8.77 -9.68 5.91
CA LEU A 135 -8.65 -9.77 4.46
C LEU A 135 -9.15 -8.50 3.76
N GLY A 136 -10.18 -7.86 4.30
CA GLY A 136 -10.71 -6.62 3.76
C GLY A 136 -9.83 -5.42 4.11
N LEU A 137 -9.93 -4.94 5.35
CA LEU A 137 -9.32 -3.67 5.75
C LEU A 137 -7.80 -3.71 5.79
N THR A 138 -7.20 -4.73 6.45
CA THR A 138 -5.74 -4.80 6.61
C THR A 138 -5.06 -4.97 5.26
N HIS A 139 -5.56 -5.85 4.39
CA HIS A 139 -5.03 -6.02 3.03
C HIS A 139 -5.15 -4.70 2.25
N GLN A 140 -6.31 -4.06 2.27
CA GLN A 140 -6.52 -2.81 1.54
C GLN A 140 -5.65 -1.67 2.04
N ASN A 141 -5.42 -1.54 3.35
CA ASN A 141 -4.44 -0.60 3.92
C ASN A 141 -3.05 -0.79 3.34
N PHE A 142 -2.63 -2.04 3.20
CA PHE A 142 -1.30 -2.37 2.69
C PHE A 142 -1.15 -2.00 1.21
N VAL A 143 -2.10 -2.41 0.38
CA VAL A 143 -2.02 -2.18 -1.07
C VAL A 143 -2.33 -0.74 -1.47
N SER A 144 -3.17 -0.02 -0.73
CA SER A 144 -3.41 1.40 -0.99
C SER A 144 -2.19 2.27 -0.65
N ALA A 145 -1.46 1.92 0.41
CA ALA A 145 -0.18 2.56 0.73
C ALA A 145 0.86 2.31 -0.38
N ALA A 146 0.95 1.06 -0.89
CA ALA A 146 1.83 0.72 -2.00
C ALA A 146 1.47 1.49 -3.28
N SER A 147 0.16 1.62 -3.59
CA SER A 147 -0.34 2.41 -4.71
C SER A 147 0.04 3.89 -4.57
N GLY A 148 -0.10 4.48 -3.38
CA GLY A 148 0.31 5.85 -3.10
C GLY A 148 1.81 6.07 -3.30
N ILE A 149 2.65 5.14 -2.86
CA ILE A 149 4.10 5.18 -3.08
C ILE A 149 4.42 5.10 -4.58
N ALA A 150 3.77 4.20 -5.32
CA ALA A 150 3.96 4.06 -6.77
C ALA A 150 3.63 5.37 -7.51
N VAL A 151 2.53 6.04 -7.15
CA VAL A 151 2.17 7.36 -7.69
C VAL A 151 3.21 8.41 -7.35
N ALA A 152 3.69 8.47 -6.12
CA ALA A 152 4.74 9.40 -5.71
C ALA A 152 6.02 9.20 -6.54
N VAL A 153 6.44 7.94 -6.75
CA VAL A 153 7.60 7.59 -7.57
C VAL A 153 7.39 8.01 -9.03
N ALA A 154 6.20 7.79 -9.60
CA ALA A 154 5.86 8.22 -10.96
C ALA A 154 5.94 9.74 -11.11
N VAL A 155 5.44 10.51 -10.14
CA VAL A 155 5.51 11.98 -10.13
C VAL A 155 6.97 12.44 -10.04
N ILE A 156 7.77 11.85 -9.14
CA ILE A 156 9.21 12.15 -9.00
C ILE A 156 9.95 11.88 -10.31
N ARG A 157 9.68 10.75 -10.97
CA ARG A 157 10.26 10.42 -12.28
C ARG A 157 9.84 11.41 -13.36
N GLY A 158 8.57 11.85 -13.34
CA GLY A 158 8.07 12.87 -14.27
C GLY A 158 8.84 14.20 -14.17
N PHE A 159 9.21 14.60 -12.95
CA PHE A 159 10.07 15.79 -12.77
C PHE A 159 11.55 15.54 -13.08
N ALA A 160 12.07 14.36 -12.76
CA ALA A 160 13.48 14.04 -12.94
C ALA A 160 13.85 13.73 -14.40
N ARG A 161 12.91 13.17 -15.18
CA ARG A 161 13.12 12.74 -16.57
C ARG A 161 12.44 13.70 -17.54
N ALA A 162 12.97 14.91 -17.72
CA ALA A 162 12.35 15.99 -18.51
C ALA A 162 12.10 15.67 -20.00
N SER A 163 12.64 14.57 -20.54
CA SER A 163 12.56 14.25 -21.98
C SER A 163 11.97 12.88 -22.31
N THR A 164 11.55 12.08 -21.33
CA THR A 164 10.97 10.75 -21.59
C THR A 164 9.45 10.80 -21.68
N LYS A 165 8.88 10.10 -22.68
CA LYS A 165 7.43 9.98 -22.86
C LYS A 165 6.82 8.82 -22.07
N THR A 166 7.65 8.04 -21.37
CA THR A 166 7.25 6.83 -20.67
C THR A 166 7.65 6.91 -19.19
N LEU A 167 6.84 6.30 -18.37
CA LEU A 167 7.09 5.98 -16.96
C LEU A 167 7.40 4.47 -16.88
N ASP A 168 8.03 4.02 -15.81
CA ASP A 168 8.15 2.58 -15.56
C ASP A 168 6.73 1.97 -15.40
N SER A 169 6.62 0.69 -15.08
CA SER A 169 5.33 0.02 -14.95
C SER A 169 4.73 0.24 -13.55
N PHE A 170 3.45 0.63 -13.47
CA PHE A 170 2.70 0.71 -12.22
C PHE A 170 2.74 -0.61 -11.42
N TRP A 171 2.60 -1.74 -12.11
CA TRP A 171 2.62 -3.06 -11.48
C TRP A 171 3.97 -3.40 -10.85
N VAL A 172 5.05 -2.98 -11.49
CA VAL A 172 6.42 -3.15 -10.99
C VAL A 172 6.64 -2.27 -9.77
N ASP A 173 6.28 -0.99 -9.85
CA ASP A 173 6.44 -0.05 -8.74
C ASP A 173 5.62 -0.48 -7.53
N MET A 174 4.38 -0.90 -7.74
CA MET A 174 3.51 -1.41 -6.69
C MET A 174 4.06 -2.67 -6.02
N THR A 175 4.54 -3.63 -6.82
CA THR A 175 5.14 -4.86 -6.29
C THR A 175 6.40 -4.55 -5.48
N ARG A 176 7.26 -3.66 -5.97
CA ARG A 176 8.47 -3.24 -5.27
C ARG A 176 8.16 -2.45 -4.00
N ALA A 177 7.21 -1.52 -4.04
CA ALA A 177 6.75 -0.81 -2.84
C ALA A 177 6.26 -1.79 -1.77
N THR A 178 5.48 -2.79 -2.18
CA THR A 178 4.95 -3.82 -1.29
C THR A 178 6.06 -4.68 -0.68
N LEU A 179 6.91 -5.29 -1.51
CA LEU A 179 7.87 -6.29 -1.07
C LEU A 179 9.10 -5.68 -0.38
N TYR A 180 9.65 -4.58 -0.91
CA TYR A 180 10.93 -4.06 -0.44
C TYR A 180 10.81 -2.91 0.56
N LEU A 181 9.66 -2.23 0.64
CA LEU A 181 9.44 -1.14 1.59
C LEU A 181 8.45 -1.53 2.68
N LEU A 182 7.20 -1.83 2.31
CA LEU A 182 6.14 -2.02 3.30
C LEU A 182 6.31 -3.32 4.09
N LEU A 183 6.54 -4.45 3.40
CA LEU A 183 6.65 -5.75 4.05
C LEU A 183 7.78 -5.80 5.09
N PRO A 184 9.03 -5.36 4.81
CA PRO A 184 10.10 -5.37 5.81
C PRO A 184 9.78 -4.49 7.02
N LEU A 185 9.17 -3.31 6.81
CA LEU A 185 8.78 -2.41 7.89
C LEU A 185 7.67 -3.00 8.76
N CYS A 186 6.76 -3.79 8.18
CA CYS A 186 5.70 -4.46 8.94
C CYS A 186 6.22 -5.65 9.75
N LEU A 187 7.23 -6.38 9.25
CA LEU A 187 7.81 -7.55 9.94
C LEU A 187 8.63 -7.16 11.16
N ASP A 188 9.29 -6.00 11.15
CA ASP A 188 10.05 -5.48 12.30
C ASP A 188 9.14 -4.93 13.41
N ARG A 189 7.89 -4.67 13.10
CA ARG A 189 6.91 -4.21 14.08
C ARG A 189 6.46 -5.39 14.92
N LYS A 190 7.13 -5.63 16.04
CA LYS A 190 6.53 -6.36 17.15
C LYS A 190 5.26 -5.60 17.51
N SER A 191 4.12 -6.18 17.20
CA SER A 191 2.84 -5.67 17.65
C SER A 191 2.93 -5.58 19.18
N VAL A 192 3.09 -4.38 19.67
CA VAL A 192 2.82 -4.08 21.07
C VAL A 192 1.30 -4.10 21.16
N VAL A 193 0.77 -5.23 21.61
CA VAL A 193 -0.59 -5.37 22.11
C VAL A 193 -0.58 -4.87 23.53
#